data_57c0c65e1e7573584f09c72c7746b702
#
_entry.id   57c0c65e1e7573584f09c72c7746b702
#
_cell.length_a   1.000
_cell.length_b   1.000
_cell.length_c   1.000
_cell.angle_alpha   90.00
_cell.angle_beta   90.00
_cell.angle_gamma   90.00
#
_symmetry.space_group_name_H-M   'P 1'
#
loop_
_entity.id
_entity.type
_entity.pdbx_description
1 polymer ?
#
loop_
_entity_poly.entity_id
_entity_poly.type
_entity_poly.pdbx_seq_one_letter_code
_entity_poly.pdbx_strand_id
1 'polypeptide(L)'
;VLRPGDIMLSVTGVPYDTIHSVIGIDKSSKGHGSLADFGVKFEYIELTENDEIDYDAIEKRVGRGDIKMVYIQRSRGYSLRHSISIDEIEKIATLTHSVSPDTVVMTDNCYGEFTEKKEPCDVGVDLAAGSLIKNPGGAIAPCGGYIVGRHDLVEDCAYRMTTPGLGREVGATLGTTRSLYMGL
;
A
#
# COMPACT_ATOMS: atom_id res chain seq x y z
N VAL A 1 0.42 9.30 6.81
CA VAL A 1 -0.73 9.49 5.91
C VAL A 1 -2.05 9.24 6.65
N LEU A 2 -2.26 8.06 7.24
CA LEU A 2 -3.46 7.76 8.05
C LEU A 2 -3.38 8.34 9.45
N ARG A 3 -4.50 8.84 9.97
CA ARG A 3 -4.66 9.44 11.30
C ARG A 3 -5.79 8.74 12.07
N PRO A 4 -5.88 8.89 13.40
CA PRO A 4 -7.01 8.37 14.18
C PRO A 4 -8.36 8.85 13.63
N GLY A 5 -9.27 7.91 13.40
CA GLY A 5 -10.59 8.17 12.80
C GLY A 5 -10.67 7.90 11.29
N ASP A 6 -9.53 7.90 10.58
CA ASP A 6 -9.49 7.62 9.14
C ASP A 6 -9.92 6.17 8.82
N ILE A 7 -10.42 5.98 7.61
CA ILE A 7 -10.80 4.67 7.09
C ILE A 7 -9.84 4.28 5.95
N MET A 8 -9.25 3.09 6.07
CA MET A 8 -8.50 2.40 5.02
C MET A 8 -9.39 1.33 4.41
N LEU A 9 -9.59 1.39 3.09
CA LEU A 9 -10.42 0.44 2.33
C LEU A 9 -9.53 -0.42 1.43
N SER A 10 -9.44 -1.72 1.70
CA SER A 10 -8.85 -2.67 0.74
C SER A 10 -9.86 -3.02 -0.35
N VAL A 11 -9.43 -2.93 -1.62
CA VAL A 11 -10.31 -3.19 -2.78
C VAL A 11 -9.93 -4.45 -3.55
N THR A 12 -9.01 -5.22 -3.01
CA THR A 12 -8.53 -6.50 -3.57
C THR A 12 -8.80 -7.68 -2.61
N GLY A 13 -9.87 -7.59 -1.86
CA GLY A 13 -10.20 -8.51 -0.78
C GLY A 13 -9.43 -8.24 0.51
N VAL A 14 -9.49 -9.18 1.44
CA VAL A 14 -8.69 -9.13 2.67
C VAL A 14 -7.21 -9.27 2.28
N PRO A 15 -6.30 -8.39 2.74
CA PRO A 15 -4.87 -8.52 2.49
C PRO A 15 -4.30 -9.84 3.02
N TYR A 16 -3.10 -10.21 2.57
CA TYR A 16 -2.45 -11.41 3.07
C TYR A 16 -2.11 -11.31 4.58
N ASP A 17 -1.97 -12.45 5.23
CA ASP A 17 -1.95 -12.62 6.69
C ASP A 17 -0.91 -11.76 7.43
N THR A 18 0.28 -11.57 6.87
CA THR A 18 1.34 -10.78 7.53
C THR A 18 0.92 -9.32 7.78
N ILE A 19 0.07 -8.75 6.91
CA ILE A 19 -0.45 -7.38 7.09
C ILE A 19 -1.59 -7.31 8.11
N HIS A 20 -2.24 -8.43 8.42
CA HIS A 20 -3.33 -8.46 9.39
C HIS A 20 -2.92 -7.88 10.75
N SER A 21 -1.74 -8.24 11.25
CA SER A 21 -1.22 -7.72 12.51
C SER A 21 -0.90 -6.22 12.44
N VAL A 22 -0.42 -5.73 11.29
CA VAL A 22 -0.14 -4.30 11.08
C VAL A 22 -1.42 -3.49 11.06
N ILE A 23 -2.45 -3.99 10.40
CA ILE A 23 -3.77 -3.34 10.33
C ILE A 23 -4.51 -3.47 11.68
N GLY A 24 -4.37 -4.62 12.35
CA GLY A 24 -5.07 -4.94 13.59
C GLY A 24 -6.37 -5.71 13.35
N ILE A 25 -6.44 -6.49 12.26
CA ILE A 25 -7.56 -7.40 11.98
C ILE A 25 -7.51 -8.58 12.96
N ASP A 26 -6.32 -9.09 13.24
CA ASP A 26 -6.13 -10.21 14.15
C ASP A 26 -6.30 -9.75 15.61
N LYS A 27 -7.17 -10.45 16.33
CA LYS A 27 -7.39 -10.18 17.76
C LYS A 27 -6.11 -10.32 18.61
N SER A 28 -5.17 -11.16 18.16
CA SER A 28 -3.88 -11.37 18.83
C SER A 28 -2.92 -10.18 18.71
N SER A 29 -3.14 -9.27 17.76
CA SER A 29 -2.30 -8.07 17.56
C SER A 29 -2.75 -6.85 18.37
N LYS A 30 -3.84 -6.97 19.12
CA LYS A 30 -4.39 -5.87 19.92
C LYS A 30 -3.39 -5.41 21.00
N GLY A 31 -3.14 -4.11 21.03
CA GLY A 31 -2.21 -3.48 21.99
C GLY A 31 -0.74 -3.57 21.55
N HIS A 32 -0.45 -4.06 20.36
CA HIS A 32 0.92 -4.16 19.84
C HIS A 32 1.28 -3.03 18.85
N GLY A 33 0.45 -1.98 18.77
CA GLY A 33 0.72 -0.81 17.95
C GLY A 33 0.23 -0.94 16.50
N SER A 34 -0.82 -1.72 16.27
CA SER A 34 -1.51 -1.81 14.98
C SER A 34 -2.20 -0.49 14.59
N LEU A 35 -2.58 -0.34 13.33
CA LEU A 35 -3.37 0.81 12.87
C LEU A 35 -4.70 0.92 13.67
N ALA A 36 -5.34 -0.20 13.98
CA ALA A 36 -6.55 -0.23 14.79
C ALA A 36 -6.31 0.28 16.24
N ASP A 37 -5.16 -0.01 16.84
CA ASP A 37 -4.79 0.51 18.17
C ASP A 37 -4.65 2.04 18.18
N PHE A 38 -4.31 2.64 17.04
CA PHE A 38 -4.25 4.08 16.83
C PHE A 38 -5.55 4.68 16.29
N GLY A 39 -6.64 3.91 16.29
CA GLY A 39 -7.98 4.39 15.91
C GLY A 39 -8.24 4.50 14.41
N VAL A 40 -7.39 3.91 13.56
CA VAL A 40 -7.65 3.76 12.14
C VAL A 40 -8.62 2.60 11.93
N LYS A 41 -9.65 2.83 11.12
CA LYS A 41 -10.64 1.81 10.75
C LYS A 41 -10.21 1.09 9.49
N PHE A 42 -10.51 -0.19 9.40
CA PHE A 42 -10.25 -1.01 8.22
C PHE A 42 -11.55 -1.58 7.66
N GLU A 43 -11.70 -1.47 6.37
CA GLU A 43 -12.78 -2.08 5.59
C GLU A 43 -12.19 -2.78 4.37
N TYR A 44 -12.92 -3.71 3.78
CA TYR A 44 -12.53 -4.33 2.53
C TYR A 44 -13.74 -4.63 1.64
N ILE A 45 -13.48 -4.72 0.35
CA ILE A 45 -14.41 -5.18 -0.68
C ILE A 45 -13.86 -6.50 -1.20
N GLU A 46 -14.67 -7.54 -1.15
CA GLU A 46 -14.33 -8.83 -1.75
C GLU A 46 -14.27 -8.72 -3.27
N LEU A 47 -13.52 -9.61 -3.89
CA LEU A 47 -13.61 -9.80 -5.34
C LEU A 47 -14.96 -10.39 -5.71
N THR A 48 -15.34 -10.27 -6.96
CA THR A 48 -16.54 -10.92 -7.50
C THR A 48 -16.41 -12.45 -7.43
N GLU A 49 -17.50 -13.16 -7.71
CA GLU A 49 -17.51 -14.65 -7.77
C GLU A 49 -16.52 -15.21 -8.83
N ASN A 50 -16.09 -14.37 -9.77
CA ASN A 50 -15.10 -14.72 -10.81
C ASN A 50 -13.67 -14.30 -10.45
N ASP A 51 -13.40 -13.93 -9.19
CA ASP A 51 -12.12 -13.38 -8.73
C ASP A 51 -11.69 -12.06 -9.42
N GLU A 52 -12.65 -11.27 -9.90
CA GLU A 52 -12.44 -9.97 -10.54
C GLU A 52 -12.67 -8.82 -9.56
N ILE A 53 -12.11 -7.64 -9.86
CA ILE A 53 -12.33 -6.42 -9.08
C ILE A 53 -13.79 -5.97 -9.21
N ASP A 54 -14.45 -5.74 -8.08
CA ASP A 54 -15.81 -5.17 -8.03
C ASP A 54 -15.77 -3.65 -8.08
N TYR A 55 -15.68 -3.11 -9.31
CA TYR A 55 -15.61 -1.65 -9.53
C TYR A 55 -16.87 -0.91 -9.08
N ASP A 56 -18.04 -1.52 -9.19
CA ASP A 56 -19.32 -0.93 -8.77
C ASP A 56 -19.36 -0.78 -7.25
N ALA A 57 -18.91 -1.79 -6.52
CA ALA A 57 -18.81 -1.73 -5.07
C ALA A 57 -17.77 -0.68 -4.61
N ILE A 58 -16.65 -0.54 -5.33
CA ILE A 58 -15.64 0.48 -5.07
C ILE A 58 -16.25 1.88 -5.24
N GLU A 59 -16.87 2.15 -6.39
CA GLU A 59 -17.50 3.43 -6.69
C GLU A 59 -18.52 3.82 -5.61
N LYS A 60 -19.42 2.90 -5.30
CA LYS A 60 -20.45 3.09 -4.28
C LYS A 60 -19.87 3.34 -2.89
N ARG A 61 -18.78 2.62 -2.51
CA ARG A 61 -18.21 2.78 -1.17
C ARG A 61 -17.39 4.05 -1.04
N VAL A 62 -16.52 4.35 -2.02
CA VAL A 62 -15.68 5.55 -2.05
C VAL A 62 -16.53 6.81 -2.22
N GLY A 63 -17.60 6.73 -3.01
CA GLY A 63 -18.54 7.85 -3.24
C GLY A 63 -19.26 8.37 -1.99
N ARG A 64 -19.17 7.68 -0.83
CA ARG A 64 -19.64 8.21 0.45
C ARG A 64 -18.77 9.34 1.01
N GLY A 65 -17.53 9.50 0.51
CA GLY A 65 -16.64 10.62 0.85
C GLY A 65 -15.95 10.52 2.22
N ASP A 66 -15.97 9.37 2.88
CA ASP A 66 -15.35 9.15 4.19
C ASP A 66 -14.11 8.24 4.16
N ILE A 67 -13.74 7.71 3.00
CA ILE A 67 -12.54 6.90 2.82
C ILE A 67 -11.33 7.82 2.70
N LYS A 68 -10.35 7.62 3.59
CA LYS A 68 -9.06 8.32 3.51
C LYS A 68 -8.10 7.66 2.55
N MET A 69 -8.08 6.33 2.51
CA MET A 69 -7.15 5.58 1.69
C MET A 69 -7.82 4.35 1.06
N VAL A 70 -7.68 4.22 -0.25
CA VAL A 70 -7.91 2.98 -0.99
C VAL A 70 -6.59 2.23 -1.06
N TYR A 71 -6.58 0.98 -0.62
CA TYR A 71 -5.42 0.09 -0.59
C TYR A 71 -5.55 -1.02 -1.60
N ILE A 72 -4.53 -1.19 -2.42
CA ILE A 72 -4.42 -2.23 -3.44
C ILE A 72 -3.25 -3.14 -3.09
N GLN A 73 -3.51 -4.42 -2.85
CA GLN A 73 -2.47 -5.43 -2.80
C GLN A 73 -2.29 -6.02 -4.18
N ARG A 74 -1.18 -5.70 -4.87
CA ARG A 74 -0.91 -6.14 -6.24
C ARG A 74 -0.69 -7.65 -6.31
N SER A 75 0.16 -8.19 -5.45
CA SER A 75 0.41 -9.63 -5.38
C SER A 75 -0.80 -10.39 -4.87
N ARG A 76 -0.98 -11.63 -5.33
CA ARG A 76 -2.06 -12.50 -4.85
C ARG A 76 -1.86 -13.00 -3.41
N GLY A 77 -0.64 -12.86 -2.86
CA GLY A 77 -0.32 -13.47 -1.58
C GLY A 77 -0.49 -15.00 -1.63
N TYR A 78 -1.21 -15.54 -0.67
CA TYR A 78 -1.53 -16.98 -0.61
C TYR A 78 -2.90 -17.33 -1.22
N SER A 79 -3.63 -16.35 -1.76
CA SER A 79 -4.92 -16.59 -2.41
C SER A 79 -4.74 -17.19 -3.81
N LEU A 80 -5.81 -17.76 -4.37
CA LEU A 80 -5.79 -18.35 -5.72
C LEU A 80 -6.11 -17.33 -6.81
N ARG A 81 -6.51 -16.10 -6.46
CA ARG A 81 -6.77 -15.04 -7.43
C ARG A 81 -5.54 -14.71 -8.27
N HIS A 82 -5.70 -14.08 -9.42
CA HIS A 82 -4.59 -13.53 -10.18
C HIS A 82 -3.93 -12.33 -9.46
N SER A 83 -2.70 -11.99 -9.84
CA SER A 83 -2.06 -10.73 -9.42
C SER A 83 -2.70 -9.58 -10.18
N ILE A 84 -2.85 -8.43 -9.52
CA ILE A 84 -3.50 -7.25 -10.10
C ILE A 84 -2.57 -6.61 -11.12
N SER A 85 -3.04 -6.45 -12.34
CA SER A 85 -2.31 -5.82 -13.45
C SER A 85 -2.26 -4.30 -13.30
N ILE A 86 -1.35 -3.67 -14.02
CA ILE A 86 -1.27 -2.20 -14.08
C ILE A 86 -2.55 -1.58 -14.65
N ASP A 87 -3.18 -2.22 -15.63
CA ASP A 87 -4.44 -1.73 -16.21
C ASP A 87 -5.60 -1.75 -15.19
N GLU A 88 -5.66 -2.76 -14.32
CA GLU A 88 -6.63 -2.83 -13.23
C GLU A 88 -6.34 -1.76 -12.16
N ILE A 89 -5.07 -1.54 -11.83
CA ILE A 89 -4.64 -0.48 -10.91
C ILE A 89 -5.03 0.90 -11.49
N GLU A 90 -4.79 1.15 -12.77
CA GLU A 90 -5.19 2.39 -13.46
C GLU A 90 -6.69 2.64 -13.35
N LYS A 91 -7.51 1.61 -13.56
CA LYS A 91 -8.96 1.70 -13.44
C LYS A 91 -9.39 2.02 -12.01
N ILE A 92 -8.82 1.36 -11.01
CA ILE A 92 -9.12 1.62 -9.59
C ILE A 92 -8.74 3.06 -9.22
N ALA A 93 -7.54 3.52 -9.61
CA ALA A 93 -7.07 4.88 -9.30
C ALA A 93 -7.94 5.93 -9.98
N THR A 94 -8.22 5.76 -11.28
CA THR A 94 -9.09 6.67 -12.05
C THR A 94 -10.49 6.75 -11.46
N LEU A 95 -11.10 5.60 -11.14
CA LEU A 95 -12.42 5.53 -10.55
C LEU A 95 -12.45 6.22 -9.18
N THR A 96 -11.49 5.90 -8.31
CA THR A 96 -11.37 6.49 -6.98
C THR A 96 -11.29 8.01 -7.05
N HIS A 97 -10.38 8.55 -7.85
CA HIS A 97 -10.20 10.00 -7.96
C HIS A 97 -11.36 10.71 -8.67
N SER A 98 -12.10 10.01 -9.54
CA SER A 98 -13.29 10.59 -10.19
C SER A 98 -14.44 10.86 -9.20
N VAL A 99 -14.59 10.02 -8.18
CA VAL A 99 -15.67 10.15 -7.19
C VAL A 99 -15.22 10.76 -5.87
N SER A 100 -13.93 10.68 -5.54
CA SER A 100 -13.35 11.25 -4.32
C SER A 100 -11.89 11.66 -4.58
N PRO A 101 -11.66 12.89 -5.12
CA PRO A 101 -10.33 13.36 -5.52
C PRO A 101 -9.28 13.41 -4.40
N ASP A 102 -9.72 13.55 -3.14
CA ASP A 102 -8.85 13.67 -1.97
C ASP A 102 -8.52 12.29 -1.32
N THR A 103 -9.14 11.22 -1.81
CA THR A 103 -8.85 9.87 -1.33
C THR A 103 -7.50 9.42 -1.89
N VAL A 104 -6.59 9.03 -0.99
CA VAL A 104 -5.27 8.53 -1.36
C VAL A 104 -5.39 7.11 -1.91
N VAL A 105 -4.85 6.85 -3.10
CA VAL A 105 -4.71 5.50 -3.64
C VAL A 105 -3.30 4.99 -3.35
N MET A 106 -3.20 3.91 -2.59
CA MET A 106 -1.95 3.27 -2.23
C MET A 106 -1.87 1.84 -2.75
N THR A 107 -0.72 1.47 -3.31
CA THR A 107 -0.44 0.10 -3.77
C THR A 107 0.72 -0.52 -2.99
N ASP A 108 0.50 -1.71 -2.44
CA ASP A 108 1.57 -2.65 -2.10
C ASP A 108 2.03 -3.32 -3.41
N ASN A 109 3.19 -2.88 -3.92
CA ASN A 109 3.72 -3.28 -5.21
C ASN A 109 4.63 -4.51 -5.14
N CYS A 110 4.76 -5.14 -3.97
CA CYS A 110 5.60 -6.33 -3.79
C CYS A 110 5.36 -7.39 -4.88
N TYR A 111 6.44 -7.86 -5.50
CA TYR A 111 6.48 -8.79 -6.64
C TYR A 111 5.96 -8.23 -7.97
N GLY A 112 5.49 -6.98 -8.01
CA GLY A 112 5.01 -6.34 -9.23
C GLY A 112 6.09 -5.51 -9.93
N GLU A 113 7.15 -5.14 -9.23
CA GLU A 113 8.19 -4.26 -9.73
C GLU A 113 8.88 -4.86 -10.97
N PHE A 114 9.00 -4.05 -12.01
CA PHE A 114 9.65 -4.40 -13.29
C PHE A 114 8.97 -5.53 -14.08
N THR A 115 7.76 -5.94 -13.70
CA THR A 115 7.03 -7.01 -14.41
C THR A 115 6.24 -6.50 -15.60
N GLU A 116 5.90 -5.21 -15.61
CA GLU A 116 5.18 -4.53 -16.68
C GLU A 116 5.90 -3.24 -17.10
N LYS A 117 5.45 -2.59 -18.16
CA LYS A 117 6.10 -1.37 -18.71
C LYS A 117 5.90 -0.13 -17.86
N LYS A 118 4.82 -0.08 -17.12
CA LYS A 118 4.46 1.01 -16.21
C LYS A 118 4.46 0.50 -14.78
N GLU A 119 4.71 1.40 -13.85
CA GLU A 119 4.59 1.15 -12.43
C GLU A 119 3.33 1.85 -11.86
N PRO A 120 2.87 1.50 -10.66
CA PRO A 120 1.61 2.05 -10.12
C PRO A 120 1.53 3.58 -10.13
N CYS A 121 2.61 4.27 -9.83
CA CYS A 121 2.61 5.74 -9.83
C CYS A 121 2.49 6.35 -11.24
N ASP A 122 2.83 5.60 -12.30
CA ASP A 122 2.66 6.06 -13.69
C ASP A 122 1.18 6.07 -14.12
N VAL A 123 0.32 5.40 -13.36
CA VAL A 123 -1.10 5.19 -13.68
C VAL A 123 -2.06 5.78 -12.64
N GLY A 124 -1.59 6.79 -11.90
CA GLY A 124 -2.45 7.58 -11.01
C GLY A 124 -2.49 7.11 -9.56
N VAL A 125 -1.65 6.16 -9.16
CA VAL A 125 -1.49 5.80 -7.75
C VAL A 125 -0.70 6.91 -7.03
N ASP A 126 -1.19 7.35 -5.88
CA ASP A 126 -0.57 8.42 -5.09
C ASP A 126 0.64 7.95 -4.29
N LEU A 127 0.63 6.69 -3.85
CA LEU A 127 1.68 6.13 -3.01
C LEU A 127 1.86 4.65 -3.32
N ALA A 128 3.08 4.24 -3.60
CA ALA A 128 3.43 2.84 -3.75
C ALA A 128 4.55 2.45 -2.78
N ALA A 129 4.45 1.27 -2.22
CA ALA A 129 5.46 0.71 -1.34
C ALA A 129 5.80 -0.72 -1.75
N GLY A 130 7.03 -1.12 -1.49
CA GLY A 130 7.48 -2.47 -1.78
C GLY A 130 8.71 -2.86 -0.98
N SER A 131 9.14 -4.08 -1.17
CA SER A 131 10.25 -4.67 -0.43
C SER A 131 11.49 -4.79 -1.29
N LEU A 132 12.62 -4.28 -0.79
CA LEU A 132 13.93 -4.40 -1.45
C LEU A 132 14.56 -5.79 -1.32
N ILE A 133 13.97 -6.70 -0.52
CA ILE A 133 14.40 -8.10 -0.51
C ILE A 133 13.75 -8.96 -1.60
N LYS A 134 12.91 -8.34 -2.43
CA LYS A 134 12.18 -8.98 -3.54
C LYS A 134 12.77 -8.52 -4.89
N ASN A 135 11.93 -8.29 -5.90
CA ASN A 135 12.38 -7.94 -7.25
C ASN A 135 13.43 -6.81 -7.29
N PRO A 136 13.22 -5.65 -6.62
CA PRO A 136 14.19 -4.55 -6.71
C PRO A 136 15.53 -4.84 -6.05
N GLY A 137 15.58 -5.79 -5.14
CA GLY A 137 16.81 -6.13 -4.42
C GLY A 137 17.72 -7.11 -5.12
N GLY A 138 17.31 -7.71 -6.25
CA GLY A 138 18.12 -8.63 -7.07
C GLY A 138 18.76 -9.79 -6.30
N ALA A 139 18.15 -10.24 -5.20
CA ALA A 139 18.69 -11.22 -4.25
C ALA A 139 20.01 -10.78 -3.54
N ILE A 140 20.40 -9.51 -3.67
CA ILE A 140 21.62 -8.95 -3.06
C ILE A 140 21.28 -8.12 -1.81
N ALA A 141 20.16 -7.38 -1.85
CA ALA A 141 19.73 -6.57 -0.71
C ALA A 141 19.29 -7.45 0.46
N PRO A 142 19.94 -7.35 1.64
CA PRO A 142 19.62 -8.20 2.78
C PRO A 142 18.37 -7.78 3.54
N CYS A 143 17.91 -6.55 3.33
CA CYS A 143 16.74 -5.96 3.99
C CYS A 143 16.31 -4.71 3.25
N GLY A 144 15.26 -4.06 3.75
CA GLY A 144 14.82 -2.76 3.29
C GLY A 144 13.50 -2.78 2.55
N GLY A 145 12.97 -1.59 2.38
CA GLY A 145 11.77 -1.30 1.62
C GLY A 145 11.90 0.08 0.97
N TYR A 146 11.00 0.36 0.06
CA TYR A 146 10.89 1.67 -0.56
C TYR A 146 9.46 2.20 -0.44
N ILE A 147 9.33 3.51 -0.47
CA ILE A 147 8.07 4.22 -0.61
C ILE A 147 8.28 5.29 -1.67
N VAL A 148 7.43 5.31 -2.68
CA VAL A 148 7.46 6.27 -3.79
C VAL A 148 6.06 6.81 -4.05
N GLY A 149 5.97 8.00 -4.65
CA GLY A 149 4.70 8.61 -4.98
C GLY A 149 4.71 10.12 -4.80
N ARG A 150 3.58 10.68 -4.47
CA ARG A 150 3.42 12.11 -4.23
C ARG A 150 4.37 12.58 -3.13
N HIS A 151 5.03 13.71 -3.38
CA HIS A 151 6.05 14.26 -2.48
C HIS A 151 5.55 14.47 -1.05
N ASP A 152 4.36 15.06 -0.89
CA ASP A 152 3.74 15.32 0.42
C ASP A 152 3.51 14.04 1.23
N LEU A 153 3.05 12.97 0.58
CA LEU A 153 2.80 11.69 1.23
C LEU A 153 4.09 10.95 1.57
N VAL A 154 5.09 10.99 0.68
CA VAL A 154 6.40 10.39 0.93
C VAL A 154 7.11 11.11 2.07
N GLU A 155 7.00 12.43 2.16
CA GLU A 155 7.55 13.21 3.26
C GLU A 155 6.90 12.87 4.60
N ASP A 156 5.56 12.79 4.65
CA ASP A 156 4.81 12.30 5.83
C ASP A 156 5.31 10.93 6.31
N CYS A 157 5.56 10.01 5.36
CA CYS A 157 6.12 8.69 5.68
C CYS A 157 7.53 8.79 6.25
N ALA A 158 8.39 9.65 5.67
CA ALA A 158 9.76 9.83 6.12
C ALA A 158 9.83 10.35 7.57
N TYR A 159 8.95 11.29 7.94
CA TYR A 159 8.84 11.75 9.33
C TYR A 159 8.46 10.65 10.31
N ARG A 160 7.66 9.68 9.88
CA ARG A 160 7.23 8.58 10.73
C ARG A 160 8.24 7.44 10.80
N MET A 161 8.90 7.14 9.68
CA MET A 161 9.79 5.98 9.55
C MET A 161 11.21 6.24 10.07
N THR A 162 11.63 7.49 10.13
CA THR A 162 12.95 7.88 10.64
C THR A 162 12.83 8.34 12.10
N THR A 163 12.80 9.64 12.34
CA THR A 163 12.62 10.21 13.67
C THR A 163 11.40 11.11 13.66
N PRO A 164 10.30 10.75 14.32
CA PRO A 164 9.10 11.58 14.38
C PRO A 164 9.42 13.02 14.78
N GLY A 165 9.01 13.98 13.93
CA GLY A 165 9.25 15.40 14.12
C GLY A 165 10.55 15.94 13.50
N LEU A 166 11.59 15.13 13.32
CA LEU A 166 12.86 15.52 12.68
C LEU A 166 12.97 15.01 11.24
N GLY A 167 12.27 13.92 10.94
CA GLY A 167 12.24 13.35 9.61
C GLY A 167 13.58 12.77 9.15
N ARG A 168 13.84 12.88 7.84
CA ARG A 168 15.00 12.27 7.18
C ARG A 168 16.33 12.98 7.38
N GLU A 169 16.37 14.10 8.07
CA GLU A 169 17.62 14.76 8.45
C GLU A 169 18.45 13.95 9.44
N VAL A 170 17.76 13.07 10.20
CA VAL A 170 18.37 12.14 11.12
C VAL A 170 17.87 10.73 10.80
N GLY A 171 18.77 9.82 10.66
CA GLY A 171 18.47 8.43 10.37
C GLY A 171 19.76 7.66 10.18
N ALA A 172 19.73 6.38 10.50
CA ALA A 172 20.89 5.50 10.34
C ALA A 172 20.57 4.43 9.31
N THR A 173 21.38 4.34 8.26
CA THR A 173 21.50 3.13 7.46
C THR A 173 22.58 2.25 8.06
N LEU A 174 22.27 0.99 8.32
CA LEU A 174 23.18 0.04 8.97
C LEU A 174 24.28 -0.49 8.01
N GLY A 175 24.82 0.36 7.13
CA GLY A 175 25.85 -0.02 6.16
C GLY A 175 25.33 -0.84 4.97
N THR A 176 24.01 -0.91 4.76
CA THR A 176 23.37 -1.72 3.71
C THR A 176 23.17 -0.98 2.39
N THR A 177 23.40 0.33 2.35
CA THR A 177 23.11 1.20 1.18
C THR A 177 23.72 0.68 -0.12
N ARG A 178 24.99 0.20 -0.07
CA ARG A 178 25.65 -0.37 -1.24
C ARG A 178 24.90 -1.58 -1.79
N SER A 179 24.47 -2.51 -0.91
CA SER A 179 23.74 -3.71 -1.32
C SER A 179 22.38 -3.36 -1.95
N LEU A 180 21.72 -2.31 -1.46
CA LEU A 180 20.46 -1.83 -2.03
C LEU A 180 20.66 -1.36 -3.47
N TYR A 181 21.67 -0.55 -3.74
CA TYR A 181 21.98 -0.06 -5.10
C TYR A 181 22.53 -1.15 -6.04
N MET A 182 23.21 -2.14 -5.50
CA MET A 182 23.73 -3.25 -6.32
C MET A 182 22.63 -4.25 -6.71
N GLY A 183 21.51 -4.26 -6.01
CA GLY A 183 20.40 -5.15 -6.25
C GLY A 183 19.37 -4.61 -7.27
N LEU A 184 19.42 -3.31 -7.58
CA LEU A 184 18.52 -2.64 -8.55
C LEU A 184 18.83 -3.00 -10.00
#